data_4fa25d953bca02b2f1a96750d2486a2a
#
_entry.id   4fa25d953bca02b2f1a96750d2486a2a
#
_cell.length_a   1.000
_cell.length_b   1.000
_cell.length_c   1.000
_cell.angle_alpha   90.00
_cell.angle_beta   90.00
_cell.angle_gamma   90.00
#
_symmetry.space_group_name_H-M   'P 1'
#
loop_
_entity.id
_entity.type
_entity.pdbx_description
1 polymer ?
#
loop_
_entity_poly.entity_id
_entity_poly.type
_entity_poly.pdbx_seq_one_letter_code
_entity_poly.pdbx_strand_id
1 'polypeptide(L)'
;MIPFFPKLTDREVLAARGPKALVDPWRPIASFVEPERQADGRVQDVATIFLANRECPFRCVYCDLWRHTLDEPIPRGAVPTQIDVALNEIRTATSVVKLYNSGNFFDATAIPPEDWPDIADRVRQFERVIVENHPLLIDDRCLRFRELLSEGGELEVAMGLETVHPDVLARMNKRMTLDDFERSARFLVEHDIAVRAFVLLRPPYLSEAEGVDWALRSIRFAFDCGVTCVSVIPTRAGNGAMERLQAEGFVSPPKLTSLEYVLATGIEMQRGRVFADTWDAARFADCTTCAAERVERLRQMNLSQTILPRVECAICSS
;
A
#
# COMPACT_ATOMS: atom_id res chain seq x y z
N MET A 1 18.84 -24.71 -13.89
CA MET A 1 19.58 -23.44 -14.01
C MET A 1 18.63 -22.37 -13.47
N ILE A 2 18.98 -21.72 -12.36
CA ILE A 2 18.16 -20.61 -11.83
C ILE A 2 18.28 -19.51 -12.89
N PRO A 3 17.16 -18.97 -13.43
CA PRO A 3 17.23 -17.89 -14.41
C PRO A 3 18.03 -16.72 -13.82
N PHE A 4 18.96 -16.19 -14.59
CA PHE A 4 19.70 -14.98 -14.19
C PHE A 4 18.76 -13.80 -14.27
N PHE A 5 18.25 -13.35 -13.14
CA PHE A 5 17.46 -12.12 -13.04
C PHE A 5 18.40 -10.94 -12.78
N PRO A 6 18.34 -9.86 -13.57
CA PRO A 6 19.14 -8.68 -13.33
C PRO A 6 18.72 -8.03 -12.00
N LYS A 7 19.68 -7.46 -11.28
CA LYS A 7 19.43 -6.62 -10.11
C LYS A 7 19.82 -5.20 -10.46
N LEU A 8 18.85 -4.31 -10.50
CA LEU A 8 19.12 -2.90 -10.71
C LEU A 8 19.73 -2.30 -9.43
N THR A 9 20.80 -1.53 -9.61
CA THR A 9 21.37 -0.72 -8.53
C THR A 9 20.54 0.53 -8.27
N ASP A 10 20.68 1.17 -7.12
CA ASP A 10 20.02 2.46 -6.83
C ASP A 10 20.30 3.49 -7.93
N ARG A 11 21.56 3.54 -8.43
CA ARG A 11 21.95 4.46 -9.49
C ARG A 11 21.19 4.20 -10.79
N GLU A 12 20.97 2.95 -11.14
CA GLU A 12 20.22 2.57 -12.34
C GLU A 12 18.73 2.87 -12.17
N VAL A 13 18.16 2.62 -10.98
CA VAL A 13 16.77 2.98 -10.68
C VAL A 13 16.59 4.51 -10.79
N LEU A 14 17.48 5.30 -10.19
CA LEU A 14 17.44 6.76 -10.29
C LEU A 14 17.60 7.27 -11.71
N ALA A 15 18.54 6.68 -12.48
CA ALA A 15 18.80 7.09 -13.87
C ALA A 15 17.63 6.77 -14.82
N ALA A 16 16.79 5.80 -14.48
CA ALA A 16 15.61 5.44 -15.27
C ALA A 16 14.40 6.36 -15.04
N ARG A 17 14.43 7.17 -13.98
CA ARG A 17 13.31 8.03 -13.60
C ARG A 17 13.14 9.22 -14.54
N GLY A 18 11.89 9.58 -14.77
CA GLY A 18 11.53 10.85 -15.38
C GLY A 18 11.53 12.02 -14.37
N PRO A 19 11.04 13.19 -14.74
CA PRO A 19 10.93 14.33 -13.84
C PRO A 19 9.91 14.09 -12.73
N LYS A 20 10.13 14.70 -11.56
CA LYS A 20 9.13 14.80 -10.50
C LYS A 20 8.03 15.77 -10.86
N ALA A 21 6.86 15.59 -10.31
CA ALA A 21 5.80 16.59 -10.30
C ALA A 21 6.19 17.79 -9.42
N LEU A 22 5.62 18.94 -9.71
CA LEU A 22 5.72 20.08 -8.78
C LEU A 22 4.83 19.80 -7.57
N VAL A 23 5.42 19.85 -6.39
CA VAL A 23 4.75 19.56 -5.13
C VAL A 23 4.83 20.79 -4.23
N ASP A 24 3.66 21.24 -3.73
CA ASP A 24 3.57 22.27 -2.70
C ASP A 24 3.68 21.60 -1.32
N PRO A 25 4.70 21.91 -0.49
CA PRO A 25 4.85 21.30 0.82
C PRO A 25 3.72 21.64 1.80
N TRP A 26 2.90 22.64 1.53
CA TRP A 26 1.82 23.10 2.40
C TRP A 26 0.44 22.55 2.00
N ARG A 27 0.34 21.76 0.94
CA ARG A 27 -0.91 21.18 0.47
C ARG A 27 -0.77 19.66 0.31
N PRO A 28 -1.81 18.88 0.67
CA PRO A 28 -1.81 17.45 0.37
C PRO A 28 -1.76 17.21 -1.14
N ILE A 29 -1.20 16.10 -1.55
CA ILE A 29 -1.19 15.66 -2.95
C ILE A 29 -2.61 15.37 -3.42
N ALA A 30 -3.39 14.72 -2.57
CA ALA A 30 -4.81 14.42 -2.81
C ALA A 30 -5.50 14.11 -1.48
N SER A 31 -6.82 14.28 -1.45
CA SER A 31 -7.68 13.79 -0.36
C SER A 31 -9.02 13.33 -0.93
N PHE A 32 -9.56 12.24 -0.38
CA PHE A 32 -10.87 11.72 -0.74
C PHE A 32 -11.44 10.85 0.38
N VAL A 33 -12.71 10.48 0.22
CA VAL A 33 -13.40 9.56 1.13
C VAL A 33 -13.85 8.35 0.33
N GLU A 34 -13.61 7.18 0.89
CA GLU A 34 -14.02 5.90 0.29
C GLU A 34 -14.55 4.94 1.36
N PRO A 35 -15.54 4.10 1.04
CA PRO A 35 -16.01 3.09 1.97
C PRO A 35 -14.96 1.97 2.10
N GLU A 36 -14.70 1.55 3.33
CA GLU A 36 -13.83 0.41 3.63
C GLU A 36 -14.44 -0.47 4.73
N ARG A 37 -14.31 -1.78 4.58
CA ARG A 37 -14.70 -2.75 5.61
C ARG A 37 -13.72 -2.73 6.76
N GLN A 38 -14.22 -2.50 7.96
CA GLN A 38 -13.46 -2.49 9.19
C GLN A 38 -13.30 -3.88 9.80
N ALA A 39 -12.44 -4.02 10.82
CA ALA A 39 -12.16 -5.30 11.49
C ALA A 39 -13.41 -5.88 12.18
N ASP A 40 -14.31 -5.05 12.66
CA ASP A 40 -15.59 -5.43 13.28
C ASP A 40 -16.68 -5.83 12.26
N GLY A 41 -16.37 -5.78 10.98
CA GLY A 41 -17.28 -6.13 9.90
C GLY A 41 -18.19 -5.00 9.42
N ARG A 42 -18.17 -3.82 10.02
CA ARG A 42 -18.89 -2.64 9.51
C ARG A 42 -18.18 -2.08 8.28
N VAL A 43 -18.94 -1.52 7.36
CA VAL A 43 -18.43 -0.68 6.28
C VAL A 43 -18.53 0.77 6.75
N GLN A 44 -17.41 1.46 6.75
CA GLN A 44 -17.35 2.87 7.18
C GLN A 44 -16.66 3.70 6.11
N ASP A 45 -17.04 4.97 6.02
CA ASP A 45 -16.33 5.94 5.21
C ASP A 45 -14.98 6.27 5.85
N VAL A 46 -13.93 6.18 5.06
CA VAL A 46 -12.54 6.40 5.47
C VAL A 46 -11.98 7.61 4.72
N ALA A 47 -11.50 8.60 5.45
CA ALA A 47 -10.76 9.71 4.87
C ALA A 47 -9.34 9.27 4.50
N THR A 48 -8.95 9.42 3.25
CA THR A 48 -7.59 9.16 2.80
C THR A 48 -6.95 10.49 2.40
N ILE A 49 -5.81 10.80 3.03
CA ILE A 49 -5.03 12.02 2.77
C ILE A 49 -3.64 11.59 2.31
N PHE A 50 -3.27 11.96 1.10
CA PHE A 50 -1.92 11.78 0.58
C PHE A 50 -1.08 13.01 0.88
N LEU A 51 -0.18 12.89 1.84
CA LEU A 51 0.67 13.97 2.31
C LEU A 51 1.87 14.17 1.38
N ALA A 52 2.19 15.42 1.09
CA ALA A 52 3.46 15.82 0.51
C ALA A 52 4.55 15.74 1.57
N ASN A 53 5.69 15.15 1.23
CA ASN A 53 6.84 15.03 2.13
C ASN A 53 8.12 14.79 1.34
N ARG A 54 9.27 14.68 2.05
CA ARG A 54 10.53 14.31 1.44
C ARG A 54 10.50 12.89 0.91
N GLU A 55 11.21 12.67 -0.19
CA GLU A 55 11.34 11.36 -0.82
C GLU A 55 11.89 10.29 0.13
N CYS A 56 11.27 9.11 0.07
CA CYS A 56 11.69 7.90 0.77
C CYS A 56 13.17 7.56 0.48
N PRO A 57 13.97 7.15 1.48
CA PRO A 57 15.39 6.81 1.28
C PRO A 57 15.61 5.52 0.48
N PHE A 58 14.59 4.67 0.36
CA PHE A 58 14.67 3.42 -0.41
C PHE A 58 14.44 3.66 -1.90
N ARG A 59 15.03 2.82 -2.73
CA ARG A 59 14.96 2.90 -4.20
C ARG A 59 14.37 1.63 -4.78
N CYS A 60 13.15 1.32 -4.30
CA CYS A 60 12.44 0.13 -4.76
C CYS A 60 12.16 0.21 -6.26
N VAL A 61 12.44 -0.89 -6.98
CA VAL A 61 12.36 -0.94 -8.45
C VAL A 61 10.95 -0.67 -8.98
N TYR A 62 9.92 -1.08 -8.24
CA TYR A 62 8.51 -0.97 -8.63
C TYR A 62 7.84 0.33 -8.19
N CYS A 63 8.48 1.12 -7.33
CA CYS A 63 7.87 2.30 -6.71
C CYS A 63 7.86 3.50 -7.67
N ASP A 64 6.70 4.12 -7.82
CA ASP A 64 6.50 5.35 -8.59
C ASP A 64 6.12 6.56 -7.69
N LEU A 65 5.93 6.33 -6.40
CA LEU A 65 5.49 7.34 -5.43
C LEU A 65 6.46 8.52 -5.29
N TRP A 66 7.76 8.32 -5.59
CA TRP A 66 8.78 9.35 -5.61
C TRP A 66 8.42 10.57 -6.48
N ARG A 67 7.54 10.39 -7.46
CA ARG A 67 7.12 11.47 -8.39
C ARG A 67 6.45 12.63 -7.69
N HIS A 68 5.78 12.37 -6.59
CA HIS A 68 5.01 13.34 -5.82
C HIS A 68 5.66 13.66 -4.47
N THR A 69 6.99 13.68 -4.43
CA THR A 69 7.76 13.95 -3.21
C THR A 69 8.72 15.12 -3.40
N LEU A 70 9.11 15.73 -2.30
CA LEU A 70 10.12 16.80 -2.24
C LEU A 70 11.53 16.21 -2.24
N ASP A 71 12.51 16.99 -2.73
CA ASP A 71 13.93 16.64 -2.61
C ASP A 71 14.49 17.04 -1.24
N GLU A 72 13.99 18.13 -0.68
CA GLU A 72 14.38 18.66 0.61
C GLU A 72 13.46 18.16 1.75
N PRO A 73 13.93 18.17 3.01
CA PRO A 73 13.08 17.91 4.17
C PRO A 73 11.85 18.82 4.16
N ILE A 74 10.72 18.27 4.59
CA ILE A 74 9.50 19.06 4.68
C ILE A 74 9.65 20.18 5.73
N PRO A 75 9.15 21.40 5.49
CA PRO A 75 9.13 22.45 6.48
C PRO A 75 8.30 22.05 7.72
N ARG A 76 8.78 22.44 8.90
CA ARG A 76 8.02 22.25 10.15
C ARG A 76 6.66 22.93 10.07
N GLY A 77 5.61 22.23 10.57
CA GLY A 77 4.24 22.69 10.53
C GLY A 77 3.52 22.47 9.18
N ALA A 78 4.24 22.03 8.15
CA ALA A 78 3.63 21.82 6.85
C ALA A 78 2.69 20.61 6.85
N VAL A 79 3.06 19.50 7.49
CA VAL A 79 2.20 18.30 7.58
C VAL A 79 0.89 18.58 8.34
N PRO A 80 0.89 19.19 9.53
CA PRO A 80 -0.33 19.63 10.19
C PRO A 80 -1.21 20.54 9.30
N THR A 81 -0.59 21.47 8.55
CA THR A 81 -1.31 22.36 7.63
C THR A 81 -1.96 21.58 6.48
N GLN A 82 -1.28 20.60 5.91
CA GLN A 82 -1.85 19.74 4.86
C GLN A 82 -3.08 18.97 5.38
N ILE A 83 -3.02 18.48 6.62
CA ILE A 83 -4.15 17.79 7.25
C ILE A 83 -5.32 18.78 7.42
N ASP A 84 -5.07 20.00 7.91
CA ASP A 84 -6.10 21.04 8.02
C ASP A 84 -6.76 21.33 6.67
N VAL A 85 -5.97 21.49 5.60
CA VAL A 85 -6.48 21.70 4.24
C VAL A 85 -7.38 20.54 3.81
N ALA A 86 -6.91 19.29 3.96
CA ALA A 86 -7.67 18.10 3.56
C ALA A 86 -8.99 17.98 4.35
N LEU A 87 -8.93 18.14 5.67
CA LEU A 87 -10.12 18.01 6.53
C LEU A 87 -11.15 19.11 6.28
N ASN A 88 -10.73 20.30 5.86
CA ASN A 88 -11.65 21.37 5.45
C ASN A 88 -12.35 21.07 4.11
N GLU A 89 -11.72 20.29 3.22
CA GLU A 89 -12.29 19.86 1.94
C GLU A 89 -13.21 18.64 2.11
N ILE A 90 -12.89 17.74 3.03
CA ILE A 90 -13.68 16.54 3.35
C ILE A 90 -14.90 16.94 4.18
N ARG A 91 -16.10 16.85 3.58
CA ARG A 91 -17.36 17.20 4.24
C ARG A 91 -18.12 16.03 4.83
N THR A 92 -17.68 14.80 4.54
CA THR A 92 -18.29 13.57 5.03
C THR A 92 -17.74 13.25 6.42
N ALA A 93 -18.62 12.93 7.36
CA ALA A 93 -18.19 12.45 8.67
C ALA A 93 -17.53 11.07 8.53
N THR A 94 -16.30 10.96 9.00
CA THR A 94 -15.51 9.72 8.96
C THR A 94 -14.94 9.42 10.34
N SER A 95 -14.87 8.14 10.70
CA SER A 95 -14.26 7.70 11.97
C SER A 95 -12.85 7.15 11.80
N VAL A 96 -12.39 7.00 10.57
CA VAL A 96 -11.06 6.49 10.23
C VAL A 96 -10.36 7.44 9.26
N VAL A 97 -9.08 7.69 9.50
CA VAL A 97 -8.24 8.48 8.59
C VAL A 97 -6.98 7.71 8.19
N LYS A 98 -6.63 7.74 6.91
CA LYS A 98 -5.35 7.28 6.36
C LYS A 98 -4.48 8.50 6.08
N LEU A 99 -3.30 8.55 6.71
CA LEU A 99 -2.26 9.53 6.45
C LEU A 99 -1.16 8.84 5.64
N TYR A 100 -1.35 8.72 4.35
CA TYR A 100 -0.37 8.15 3.44
C TYR A 100 0.56 9.24 2.93
N ASN A 101 1.84 8.96 2.91
CA ASN A 101 2.84 9.99 2.64
C ASN A 101 3.83 9.60 1.53
N SER A 102 3.49 8.63 0.69
CA SER A 102 4.37 8.17 -0.39
C SER A 102 5.77 7.77 0.10
N GLY A 103 5.85 7.32 1.35
CA GLY A 103 7.12 7.07 2.01
C GLY A 103 6.98 6.41 3.37
N ASN A 104 7.47 7.10 4.41
CA ASN A 104 7.54 6.56 5.75
C ASN A 104 7.12 7.63 6.77
N PHE A 105 6.06 7.36 7.51
CA PHE A 105 5.55 8.30 8.51
C PHE A 105 6.56 8.51 9.65
N PHE A 106 7.29 7.47 10.02
CA PHE A 106 8.29 7.53 11.09
C PHE A 106 9.73 7.87 10.61
N ASP A 107 9.88 8.34 9.37
CA ASP A 107 11.12 8.97 8.91
C ASP A 107 11.13 10.45 9.31
N ALA A 108 12.02 10.84 10.23
CA ALA A 108 12.11 12.21 10.74
C ALA A 108 12.39 13.27 9.65
N THR A 109 12.91 12.87 8.49
CA THR A 109 13.13 13.77 7.36
C THR A 109 11.89 13.95 6.48
N ALA A 110 10.95 12.99 6.55
CA ALA A 110 9.67 13.02 5.84
C ALA A 110 8.56 13.64 6.72
N ILE A 111 8.44 13.22 7.97
CA ILE A 111 7.49 13.74 8.94
C ILE A 111 8.27 14.13 10.23
N PRO A 112 8.53 15.42 10.46
CA PRO A 112 9.28 15.85 11.64
C PRO A 112 8.61 15.40 12.93
N PRO A 113 9.34 14.76 13.87
CA PRO A 113 8.76 14.34 15.16
C PRO A 113 8.19 15.51 15.98
N GLU A 114 8.70 16.72 15.77
CA GLU A 114 8.20 17.94 16.41
C GLU A 114 6.79 18.31 15.95
N ASP A 115 6.34 17.81 14.80
CA ASP A 115 4.99 18.02 14.28
C ASP A 115 3.99 16.97 14.80
N TRP A 116 4.46 15.87 15.41
CA TRP A 116 3.56 14.78 15.85
C TRP A 116 2.48 15.21 16.85
N PRO A 117 2.73 16.05 17.86
CA PRO A 117 1.67 16.54 18.74
C PRO A 117 0.58 17.31 17.97
N ASP A 118 1.00 18.14 17.02
CA ASP A 118 0.08 18.92 16.18
C ASP A 118 -0.69 18.04 15.20
N ILE A 119 -0.08 16.98 14.67
CA ILE A 119 -0.74 15.96 13.84
C ILE A 119 -1.77 15.21 14.68
N ALA A 120 -1.39 14.72 15.86
CA ALA A 120 -2.27 13.98 16.76
C ALA A 120 -3.50 14.79 17.18
N ASP A 121 -3.33 16.10 17.46
CA ASP A 121 -4.45 16.99 17.80
C ASP A 121 -5.48 17.10 16.66
N ARG A 122 -5.01 17.16 15.40
CA ARG A 122 -5.88 17.26 14.22
C ARG A 122 -6.64 15.97 13.92
N VAL A 123 -6.07 14.83 14.29
CA VAL A 123 -6.68 13.51 14.03
C VAL A 123 -7.38 12.91 15.26
N ARG A 124 -7.42 13.61 16.38
CA ARG A 124 -8.01 13.11 17.65
C ARG A 124 -9.49 12.75 17.58
N GLN A 125 -10.21 13.26 16.58
CA GLN A 125 -11.62 12.96 16.34
C GLN A 125 -11.84 11.59 15.69
N PHE A 126 -10.78 10.97 15.16
CA PHE A 126 -10.87 9.66 14.49
C PHE A 126 -10.63 8.54 15.50
N GLU A 127 -11.44 7.50 15.38
CA GLU A 127 -11.29 6.27 16.17
C GLU A 127 -10.01 5.51 15.77
N ARG A 128 -9.60 5.63 14.47
CA ARG A 128 -8.40 4.97 13.95
C ARG A 128 -7.64 5.87 12.99
N VAL A 129 -6.33 5.89 13.19
CA VAL A 129 -5.35 6.55 12.31
C VAL A 129 -4.50 5.47 11.65
N ILE A 130 -4.43 5.49 10.32
CA ILE A 130 -3.63 4.54 9.53
C ILE A 130 -2.48 5.33 8.90
N VAL A 131 -1.25 4.86 9.13
CA VAL A 131 -0.04 5.45 8.52
C VAL A 131 0.72 4.39 7.74
N GLU A 132 1.54 4.81 6.77
CA GLU A 132 2.41 3.88 6.04
C GLU A 132 3.86 4.00 6.47
N ASN A 133 4.55 2.87 6.55
CA ASN A 133 5.95 2.85 6.95
C ASN A 133 6.70 1.63 6.38
N HIS A 134 7.99 1.81 6.13
CA HIS A 134 8.84 0.69 5.77
C HIS A 134 9.15 -0.16 7.00
N PRO A 135 9.16 -1.50 6.92
CA PRO A 135 9.43 -2.37 8.07
C PRO A 135 10.72 -2.03 8.83
N LEU A 136 11.80 -1.67 8.13
CA LEU A 136 13.07 -1.29 8.78
C LEU A 136 13.02 0.02 9.59
N LEU A 137 11.94 0.77 9.51
CA LEU A 137 11.75 2.02 10.27
C LEU A 137 10.70 1.87 11.38
N ILE A 138 10.34 0.63 11.74
CA ILE A 138 9.47 0.31 12.86
C ILE A 138 10.30 0.18 14.12
N ASP A 139 10.02 1.03 15.10
CA ASP A 139 10.64 1.05 16.43
C ASP A 139 9.74 1.82 17.42
N ASP A 140 10.30 2.21 18.57
CA ASP A 140 9.62 2.95 19.64
C ASP A 140 8.98 4.28 19.20
N ARG A 141 9.31 4.80 18.01
CA ARG A 141 8.65 5.97 17.44
C ARG A 141 7.17 5.73 17.18
N CYS A 142 6.82 4.50 16.80
CA CYS A 142 5.42 4.10 16.63
C CYS A 142 4.66 4.19 17.96
N LEU A 143 5.29 3.76 19.06
CA LEU A 143 4.69 3.80 20.40
C LEU A 143 4.49 5.24 20.87
N ARG A 144 5.50 6.10 20.68
CA ARG A 144 5.41 7.53 21.04
C ARG A 144 4.29 8.24 20.28
N PHE A 145 4.12 7.96 18.98
CA PHE A 145 3.03 8.58 18.22
C PHE A 145 1.67 8.03 18.67
N ARG A 146 1.55 6.72 18.94
CA ARG A 146 0.33 6.14 19.48
C ARG A 146 -0.08 6.78 20.81
N GLU A 147 0.88 7.06 21.71
CA GLU A 147 0.64 7.72 23.00
C GLU A 147 0.09 9.15 22.86
N LEU A 148 0.32 9.82 21.73
CA LEU A 148 -0.23 11.14 21.44
C LEU A 148 -1.67 11.10 20.94
N LEU A 149 -2.17 9.95 20.45
CA LEU A 149 -3.53 9.82 20.00
C LEU A 149 -4.50 9.90 21.21
N SER A 150 -5.77 10.24 20.93
CA SER A 150 -6.81 10.31 21.96
C SER A 150 -6.97 8.99 22.71
N GLU A 151 -7.46 9.06 23.94
CA GLU A 151 -7.78 7.85 24.72
C GLU A 151 -8.76 6.97 23.93
N GLY A 152 -8.38 5.71 23.70
CA GLY A 152 -9.12 4.78 22.85
C GLY A 152 -8.86 4.93 21.35
N GLY A 153 -8.05 5.88 20.90
CA GLY A 153 -7.62 6.01 19.51
C GLY A 153 -6.69 4.87 19.09
N GLU A 154 -6.97 4.26 17.95
CA GLU A 154 -6.20 3.14 17.42
C GLU A 154 -5.19 3.61 16.36
N LEU A 155 -3.98 3.06 16.41
CA LEU A 155 -2.99 3.19 15.33
C LEU A 155 -2.96 1.90 14.51
N GLU A 156 -3.00 2.04 13.18
CA GLU A 156 -2.73 0.95 12.24
C GLU A 156 -1.53 1.36 11.38
N VAL A 157 -0.55 0.47 11.23
CA VAL A 157 0.61 0.72 10.38
C VAL A 157 0.54 -0.16 9.13
N ALA A 158 0.52 0.47 7.97
CA ALA A 158 0.56 -0.20 6.68
C ALA A 158 2.02 -0.39 6.24
N MET A 159 2.42 -1.63 6.00
CA MET A 159 3.79 -2.00 5.62
C MET A 159 3.82 -2.77 4.30
N GLY A 160 4.76 -2.45 3.43
CA GLY A 160 4.99 -3.21 2.22
C GLY A 160 5.74 -4.51 2.51
N LEU A 161 5.08 -5.66 2.41
CA LEU A 161 5.68 -6.99 2.34
C LEU A 161 6.13 -7.30 0.91
N GLU A 162 5.35 -6.91 -0.04
CA GLU A 162 5.46 -7.07 -1.49
C GLU A 162 5.38 -8.53 -1.94
N THR A 163 6.32 -9.36 -1.54
CA THR A 163 6.35 -10.79 -1.86
C THR A 163 7.23 -11.54 -0.86
N VAL A 164 6.89 -12.81 -0.61
CA VAL A 164 7.76 -13.72 0.17
C VAL A 164 8.71 -14.52 -0.72
N HIS A 165 8.76 -14.26 -2.03
CA HIS A 165 9.75 -14.90 -2.90
C HIS A 165 11.14 -14.33 -2.60
N PRO A 166 12.09 -15.13 -2.05
CA PRO A 166 13.34 -14.61 -1.52
C PRO A 166 14.20 -13.92 -2.59
N ASP A 167 14.30 -14.52 -3.77
CA ASP A 167 15.12 -13.96 -4.85
C ASP A 167 14.49 -12.70 -5.47
N VAL A 168 13.16 -12.66 -5.61
CA VAL A 168 12.45 -11.49 -6.15
C VAL A 168 12.52 -10.34 -5.16
N LEU A 169 12.24 -10.58 -3.88
CA LEU A 169 12.31 -9.55 -2.83
C LEU A 169 13.70 -8.91 -2.79
N ALA A 170 14.76 -9.72 -2.85
CA ALA A 170 16.13 -9.22 -2.86
C ALA A 170 16.48 -8.36 -4.09
N ARG A 171 15.82 -8.60 -5.25
CA ARG A 171 16.04 -7.86 -6.50
C ARG A 171 15.19 -6.62 -6.66
N MET A 172 14.10 -6.51 -5.89
CA MET A 172 13.22 -5.34 -5.93
C MET A 172 13.80 -4.12 -5.20
N ASN A 173 15.01 -4.19 -4.68
CA ASN A 173 15.68 -3.10 -3.95
C ASN A 173 14.94 -2.60 -2.72
N LYS A 174 14.05 -3.39 -2.16
CA LYS A 174 13.34 -3.04 -0.94
C LYS A 174 14.25 -3.00 0.30
N ARG A 175 15.40 -3.66 0.21
CA ARG A 175 16.44 -3.68 1.27
C ARG A 175 15.96 -4.25 2.61
N MET A 176 14.95 -5.10 2.60
CA MET A 176 14.51 -5.85 3.76
C MET A 176 14.52 -7.35 3.49
N THR A 177 14.58 -8.15 4.53
CA THR A 177 14.37 -9.59 4.55
C THR A 177 12.96 -9.92 5.06
N LEU A 178 12.55 -11.18 4.94
CA LEU A 178 11.29 -11.65 5.54
C LEU A 178 11.34 -11.56 7.08
N ASP A 179 12.50 -11.86 7.67
CA ASP A 179 12.71 -11.74 9.12
C ASP A 179 12.57 -10.29 9.61
N ASP A 180 12.95 -9.31 8.79
CA ASP A 180 12.74 -7.89 9.11
C ASP A 180 11.27 -7.54 9.13
N PHE A 181 10.49 -8.04 8.16
CA PHE A 181 9.05 -7.83 8.14
C PHE A 181 8.37 -8.53 9.33
N GLU A 182 8.69 -9.79 9.58
CA GLU A 182 8.12 -10.57 10.69
C GLU A 182 8.40 -9.90 12.04
N ARG A 183 9.66 -9.52 12.30
CA ARG A 183 10.05 -8.81 13.52
C ARG A 183 9.27 -7.52 13.72
N SER A 184 9.12 -6.73 12.65
CA SER A 184 8.40 -5.45 12.70
C SER A 184 6.90 -5.65 12.90
N ALA A 185 6.29 -6.63 12.23
CA ALA A 185 4.88 -6.95 12.40
C ALA A 185 4.60 -7.45 13.83
N ARG A 186 5.41 -8.37 14.36
CA ARG A 186 5.27 -8.87 15.73
C ARG A 186 5.45 -7.77 16.77
N PHE A 187 6.46 -6.89 16.59
CA PHE A 187 6.66 -5.74 17.48
C PHE A 187 5.40 -4.87 17.56
N LEU A 188 4.78 -4.55 16.43
CA LEU A 188 3.56 -3.73 16.41
C LEU A 188 2.39 -4.45 17.09
N VAL A 189 2.18 -5.73 16.77
CA VAL A 189 1.10 -6.55 17.34
C VAL A 189 1.25 -6.72 18.85
N GLU A 190 2.46 -6.97 19.35
CA GLU A 190 2.77 -7.08 20.78
C GLU A 190 2.48 -5.79 21.57
N HIS A 191 2.42 -4.66 20.86
CA HIS A 191 2.09 -3.35 21.44
C HIS A 191 0.69 -2.86 21.05
N ASP A 192 -0.24 -3.76 20.67
CA ASP A 192 -1.61 -3.45 20.29
C ASP A 192 -1.73 -2.42 19.14
N ILE A 193 -0.77 -2.42 18.22
CA ILE A 193 -0.84 -1.63 16.98
C ILE A 193 -1.23 -2.56 15.85
N ALA A 194 -2.34 -2.25 15.17
CA ALA A 194 -2.81 -3.04 14.05
C ALA A 194 -1.85 -2.94 12.86
N VAL A 195 -1.75 -4.02 12.09
CA VAL A 195 -0.85 -4.08 10.93
C VAL A 195 -1.63 -4.39 9.67
N ARG A 196 -1.38 -3.58 8.63
CA ARG A 196 -1.80 -3.82 7.25
C ARG A 196 -0.57 -4.18 6.42
N ALA A 197 -0.68 -5.19 5.55
CA ALA A 197 0.40 -5.54 4.62
C ALA A 197 0.01 -5.23 3.18
N PHE A 198 0.93 -4.67 2.42
CA PHE A 198 0.83 -4.56 0.96
C PHE A 198 1.55 -5.74 0.31
N VAL A 199 0.85 -6.42 -0.60
CA VAL A 199 1.36 -7.57 -1.37
C VAL A 199 1.20 -7.27 -2.85
N LEU A 200 2.28 -7.40 -3.62
CA LEU A 200 2.23 -7.22 -5.07
C LEU A 200 1.74 -8.49 -5.76
N LEU A 201 0.76 -8.33 -6.64
CA LEU A 201 0.39 -9.37 -7.58
C LEU A 201 1.32 -9.29 -8.79
N ARG A 202 2.03 -10.40 -9.05
CA ARG A 202 2.97 -10.52 -10.16
C ARG A 202 4.06 -9.43 -10.16
N PRO A 203 4.89 -9.36 -9.11
CA PRO A 203 6.07 -8.50 -9.14
C PRO A 203 7.01 -8.88 -10.30
N PRO A 204 8.02 -8.06 -10.64
CA PRO A 204 9.03 -8.39 -11.65
C PRO A 204 9.56 -9.80 -11.52
N TYR A 205 9.98 -10.39 -12.65
CA TYR A 205 10.62 -11.70 -12.77
C TYR A 205 9.70 -12.92 -12.63
N LEU A 206 8.42 -12.75 -12.33
CA LEU A 206 7.47 -13.85 -12.19
C LEU A 206 6.55 -13.99 -13.40
N SER A 207 6.31 -15.22 -13.81
CA SER A 207 5.21 -15.56 -14.71
C SER A 207 3.86 -15.28 -14.04
N GLU A 208 2.77 -15.33 -14.80
CA GLU A 208 1.41 -15.12 -14.25
C GLU A 208 1.07 -16.13 -13.15
N ALA A 209 1.36 -17.41 -13.39
CA ALA A 209 1.08 -18.49 -12.44
C ALA A 209 1.92 -18.36 -11.16
N GLU A 210 3.20 -18.04 -11.29
CA GLU A 210 4.08 -17.79 -10.14
C GLU A 210 3.63 -16.55 -9.38
N GLY A 211 3.23 -15.48 -10.08
CA GLY A 211 2.71 -14.26 -9.46
C GLY A 211 1.50 -14.53 -8.56
N VAL A 212 0.58 -15.38 -9.01
CA VAL A 212 -0.57 -15.82 -8.21
C VAL A 212 -0.14 -16.66 -7.00
N ASP A 213 0.70 -17.68 -7.21
CA ASP A 213 1.14 -18.57 -6.12
C ASP A 213 1.90 -17.78 -5.02
N TRP A 214 2.84 -16.93 -5.42
CA TRP A 214 3.60 -16.13 -4.48
C TRP A 214 2.78 -15.03 -3.78
N ALA A 215 1.75 -14.46 -4.43
CA ALA A 215 0.82 -13.57 -3.78
C ALA A 215 0.04 -14.29 -2.67
N LEU A 216 -0.49 -15.49 -2.94
CA LEU A 216 -1.19 -16.30 -1.94
C LEU A 216 -0.29 -16.73 -0.79
N ARG A 217 0.96 -17.11 -1.06
CA ARG A 217 1.95 -17.40 -0.01
C ARG A 217 2.26 -16.16 0.83
N SER A 218 2.35 -14.99 0.20
CA SER A 218 2.59 -13.73 0.89
C SER A 218 1.44 -13.34 1.81
N ILE A 219 0.19 -13.56 1.38
CA ILE A 219 -1.00 -13.35 2.22
C ILE A 219 -0.95 -14.25 3.46
N ARG A 220 -0.65 -15.56 3.28
CA ARG A 220 -0.53 -16.52 4.40
C ARG A 220 0.55 -16.10 5.37
N PHE A 221 1.74 -15.78 4.87
CA PHE A 221 2.87 -15.33 5.68
C PHE A 221 2.53 -14.06 6.47
N ALA A 222 1.88 -13.07 5.83
CA ALA A 222 1.44 -11.87 6.53
C ALA A 222 0.53 -12.21 7.73
N PHE A 223 -0.47 -13.08 7.53
CA PHE A 223 -1.33 -13.55 8.61
C PHE A 223 -0.57 -14.35 9.68
N ASP A 224 0.45 -15.13 9.31
CA ASP A 224 1.30 -15.85 10.26
C ASP A 224 2.13 -14.89 11.14
N CYS A 225 2.43 -13.68 10.64
CA CYS A 225 3.07 -12.60 11.39
C CYS A 225 2.10 -11.78 12.27
N GLY A 226 0.79 -12.09 12.27
CA GLY A 226 -0.22 -11.36 13.05
C GLY A 226 -0.85 -10.16 12.33
N VAL A 227 -0.59 -9.99 11.03
CA VAL A 227 -1.26 -8.98 10.20
C VAL A 227 -2.75 -9.27 10.14
N THR A 228 -3.59 -8.24 10.24
CA THR A 228 -5.06 -8.37 10.24
C THR A 228 -5.72 -7.89 8.95
N CYS A 229 -4.95 -7.24 8.08
CA CYS A 229 -5.43 -6.69 6.81
C CYS A 229 -4.35 -6.82 5.74
N VAL A 230 -4.69 -7.37 4.58
CA VAL A 230 -3.78 -7.45 3.43
C VAL A 230 -4.41 -6.76 2.22
N SER A 231 -3.67 -5.86 1.57
CA SER A 231 -4.07 -5.26 0.30
C SER A 231 -3.22 -5.82 -0.83
N VAL A 232 -3.86 -6.48 -1.79
CA VAL A 232 -3.22 -7.04 -2.98
C VAL A 232 -3.19 -5.98 -4.07
N ILE A 233 -2.00 -5.59 -4.48
CA ILE A 233 -1.75 -4.51 -5.43
C ILE A 233 -1.28 -5.09 -6.77
N PRO A 234 -2.03 -4.97 -7.85
CA PRO A 234 -1.56 -5.34 -9.18
C PRO A 234 -0.31 -4.54 -9.54
N THR A 235 0.76 -5.23 -9.90
CA THR A 235 2.02 -4.56 -10.26
C THR A 235 1.83 -3.69 -11.50
N ARG A 236 2.29 -2.44 -11.43
CA ARG A 236 2.19 -1.44 -12.49
C ARG A 236 3.58 -1.04 -12.97
N ALA A 237 3.70 -0.78 -14.26
CA ALA A 237 4.81 -0.03 -14.83
C ALA A 237 4.47 1.47 -14.80
N GLY A 238 5.41 2.32 -15.08
CA GLY A 238 5.20 3.78 -15.12
C GLY A 238 6.29 4.58 -14.39
N ASN A 239 7.34 3.93 -13.89
CA ASN A 239 8.38 4.60 -13.08
C ASN A 239 9.77 4.67 -13.75
N GLY A 240 9.89 4.19 -14.99
CA GLY A 240 11.14 4.12 -15.76
C GLY A 240 11.89 2.80 -15.54
N ALA A 241 12.12 2.37 -14.32
CA ALA A 241 12.81 1.11 -14.02
C ALA A 241 11.98 -0.11 -14.44
N MET A 242 10.66 -0.06 -14.22
CA MET A 242 9.75 -1.13 -14.62
C MET A 242 9.63 -1.24 -16.14
N GLU A 243 9.63 -0.14 -16.87
CA GLU A 243 9.64 -0.13 -18.34
C GLU A 243 10.94 -0.74 -18.89
N ARG A 244 12.07 -0.44 -18.27
CA ARG A 244 13.34 -1.07 -18.64
C ARG A 244 13.27 -2.58 -18.47
N LEU A 245 12.82 -3.08 -17.32
CA LEU A 245 12.64 -4.50 -17.07
C LEU A 245 11.58 -5.13 -18.00
N GLN A 246 10.54 -4.38 -18.37
CA GLN A 246 9.54 -4.82 -19.34
C GLN A 246 10.14 -4.99 -20.74
N ALA A 247 10.98 -4.06 -21.19
CA ALA A 247 11.69 -4.15 -22.47
C ALA A 247 12.67 -5.32 -22.51
N GLU A 248 13.22 -5.70 -21.36
CA GLU A 248 14.11 -6.87 -21.18
C GLU A 248 13.32 -8.18 -20.97
N GLY A 249 11.98 -8.16 -20.94
CA GLY A 249 11.10 -9.34 -20.79
C GLY A 249 10.91 -9.83 -19.35
N PHE A 250 11.34 -9.06 -18.34
CA PHE A 250 11.23 -9.43 -16.93
C PHE A 250 9.97 -8.90 -16.22
N VAL A 251 9.19 -8.08 -16.88
CA VAL A 251 7.95 -7.52 -16.36
C VAL A 251 6.83 -7.69 -17.39
N SER A 252 5.68 -8.12 -16.93
CA SER A 252 4.42 -8.07 -17.69
C SER A 252 3.29 -7.72 -16.73
N PRO A 253 2.27 -6.98 -17.17
CA PRO A 253 1.15 -6.65 -16.30
C PRO A 253 0.42 -7.93 -15.86
N PRO A 254 -0.09 -7.99 -14.61
CA PRO A 254 -0.94 -9.09 -14.17
C PRO A 254 -2.29 -9.06 -14.90
N LYS A 255 -3.02 -10.18 -14.88
CA LYS A 255 -4.37 -10.25 -15.41
C LYS A 255 -5.40 -9.91 -14.34
N LEU A 256 -6.52 -9.32 -14.74
CA LEU A 256 -7.65 -9.06 -13.84
C LEU A 256 -8.19 -10.37 -13.25
N THR A 257 -8.23 -11.47 -14.04
CA THR A 257 -8.60 -12.80 -13.56
C THR A 257 -7.73 -13.30 -12.42
N SER A 258 -6.44 -12.99 -12.44
CA SER A 258 -5.52 -13.36 -11.37
C SER A 258 -5.78 -12.55 -10.09
N LEU A 259 -6.12 -11.27 -10.22
CA LEU A 259 -6.51 -10.44 -9.08
C LEU A 259 -7.80 -10.95 -8.44
N GLU A 260 -8.80 -11.29 -9.25
CA GLU A 260 -10.07 -11.88 -8.80
C GLU A 260 -9.84 -13.20 -8.06
N TYR A 261 -8.98 -14.06 -8.60
CA TYR A 261 -8.67 -15.35 -8.00
C TYR A 261 -7.93 -15.19 -6.66
N VAL A 262 -6.91 -14.31 -6.60
CA VAL A 262 -6.14 -14.07 -5.38
C VAL A 262 -7.02 -13.44 -4.29
N LEU A 263 -7.91 -12.49 -4.64
CA LEU A 263 -8.84 -11.91 -3.69
C LEU A 263 -9.81 -12.98 -3.15
N ALA A 264 -10.44 -13.77 -4.01
CA ALA A 264 -11.38 -14.81 -3.60
C ALA A 264 -10.70 -15.82 -2.67
N THR A 265 -9.53 -16.36 -3.07
CA THR A 265 -8.78 -17.31 -2.26
C THR A 265 -8.29 -16.70 -0.94
N GLY A 266 -7.90 -15.41 -0.97
CA GLY A 266 -7.51 -14.69 0.24
C GLY A 266 -8.67 -14.55 1.24
N ILE A 267 -9.88 -14.24 0.76
CA ILE A 267 -11.11 -14.18 1.58
C ILE A 267 -11.44 -15.57 2.15
N GLU A 268 -11.31 -16.64 1.35
CA GLU A 268 -11.53 -18.02 1.80
C GLU A 268 -10.64 -18.46 2.97
N MET A 269 -9.48 -17.85 3.14
CA MET A 269 -8.59 -18.15 4.27
C MET A 269 -9.22 -17.79 5.61
N GLN A 270 -10.16 -16.85 5.68
CA GLN A 270 -10.87 -16.40 6.88
C GLN A 270 -9.94 -16.04 8.06
N ARG A 271 -8.76 -15.48 7.76
CA ARG A 271 -7.74 -15.13 8.75
C ARG A 271 -7.63 -13.63 9.02
N GLY A 272 -8.29 -12.82 8.23
CA GLY A 272 -8.28 -11.37 8.27
C GLY A 272 -8.93 -10.80 7.01
N ARG A 273 -8.91 -9.49 6.89
CA ARG A 273 -9.44 -8.80 5.71
C ARG A 273 -8.44 -8.89 4.56
N VAL A 274 -8.92 -9.22 3.37
CA VAL A 274 -8.11 -9.16 2.14
C VAL A 274 -8.80 -8.23 1.16
N PHE A 275 -8.07 -7.25 0.67
CA PHE A 275 -8.54 -6.28 -0.32
C PHE A 275 -7.75 -6.43 -1.62
N ALA A 276 -8.43 -6.23 -2.74
CA ALA A 276 -7.80 -5.98 -4.03
C ALA A 276 -7.74 -4.46 -4.27
N ASP A 277 -6.58 -3.95 -4.63
CA ASP A 277 -6.50 -2.58 -5.15
C ASP A 277 -7.20 -2.52 -6.51
N THR A 278 -8.31 -1.78 -6.53
CA THR A 278 -9.16 -1.61 -7.72
C THR A 278 -8.86 -0.33 -8.51
N TRP A 279 -7.87 0.47 -8.04
CA TRP A 279 -7.46 1.66 -8.77
C TRP A 279 -6.96 1.25 -10.16
N ASP A 280 -7.59 1.79 -11.20
CA ASP A 280 -7.21 1.54 -12.60
C ASP A 280 -7.18 0.02 -12.99
N ALA A 281 -7.87 -0.83 -12.22
CA ALA A 281 -7.80 -2.29 -12.41
C ALA A 281 -8.43 -2.77 -13.73
N ALA A 282 -9.31 -1.99 -14.34
CA ALA A 282 -9.91 -2.31 -15.64
C ALA A 282 -8.86 -2.49 -16.76
N ARG A 283 -7.68 -1.84 -16.64
CA ARG A 283 -6.58 -1.97 -17.61
C ARG A 283 -5.98 -3.38 -17.68
N PHE A 284 -6.20 -4.19 -16.66
CA PHE A 284 -5.69 -5.56 -16.56
C PHE A 284 -6.68 -6.61 -17.14
N ALA A 285 -7.84 -6.15 -17.63
CA ALA A 285 -8.84 -7.05 -18.22
C ALA A 285 -8.48 -7.42 -19.66
N ASP A 286 -8.58 -8.71 -19.97
CA ASP A 286 -8.44 -9.20 -21.35
C ASP A 286 -9.68 -8.87 -22.20
N CYS A 287 -10.84 -8.59 -21.57
CA CYS A 287 -12.09 -8.21 -22.22
C CYS A 287 -12.59 -6.86 -21.73
N THR A 288 -12.65 -5.89 -22.61
CA THR A 288 -13.11 -4.53 -22.28
C THR A 288 -14.61 -4.45 -22.00
N THR A 289 -15.41 -5.37 -22.56
CA THR A 289 -16.86 -5.38 -22.41
C THR A 289 -17.30 -5.61 -20.96
N CYS A 290 -16.67 -6.54 -20.26
CA CYS A 290 -17.03 -6.87 -18.87
C CYS A 290 -16.06 -6.27 -17.83
N ALA A 291 -15.03 -5.52 -18.25
CA ALA A 291 -13.99 -5.01 -17.36
C ALA A 291 -14.56 -4.18 -16.20
N ALA A 292 -15.45 -3.23 -16.49
CA ALA A 292 -16.03 -2.35 -15.48
C ALA A 292 -16.85 -3.12 -14.44
N GLU A 293 -17.67 -4.07 -14.88
CA GLU A 293 -18.51 -4.90 -14.01
C GLU A 293 -17.66 -5.84 -13.12
N ARG A 294 -16.57 -6.39 -13.67
CA ARG A 294 -15.60 -7.21 -12.91
C ARG A 294 -14.88 -6.39 -11.86
N VAL A 295 -14.48 -5.17 -12.16
CA VAL A 295 -13.88 -4.26 -11.18
C VAL A 295 -14.90 -3.90 -10.09
N GLU A 296 -16.16 -3.64 -10.45
CA GLU A 296 -17.20 -3.39 -9.46
C GLU A 296 -17.45 -4.61 -8.57
N ARG A 297 -17.45 -5.82 -9.14
CA ARG A 297 -17.49 -7.07 -8.36
C ARG A 297 -16.35 -7.15 -7.34
N LEU A 298 -15.12 -6.79 -7.71
CA LEU A 298 -13.98 -6.73 -6.77
C LEU A 298 -14.21 -5.71 -5.65
N ARG A 299 -14.77 -4.54 -5.96
CA ARG A 299 -15.13 -3.53 -4.94
C ARG A 299 -16.16 -4.06 -3.96
N GLN A 300 -17.18 -4.74 -4.46
CA GLN A 300 -18.21 -5.35 -3.61
C GLN A 300 -17.64 -6.49 -2.76
N MET A 301 -16.71 -7.29 -3.28
CA MET A 301 -15.99 -8.30 -2.51
C MET A 301 -15.10 -7.67 -1.44
N ASN A 302 -14.43 -6.57 -1.72
CA ASN A 302 -13.68 -5.81 -0.72
C ASN A 302 -14.59 -5.39 0.45
N LEU A 303 -15.77 -4.84 0.16
CA LEU A 303 -16.71 -4.34 1.16
C LEU A 303 -17.41 -5.47 1.94
N SER A 304 -17.82 -6.53 1.26
CA SER A 304 -18.54 -7.64 1.89
C SER A 304 -17.63 -8.68 2.54
N GLN A 305 -16.38 -8.81 2.09
CA GLN A 305 -15.48 -9.93 2.40
C GLN A 305 -16.14 -11.29 2.16
N THR A 306 -16.96 -11.37 1.11
CA THR A 306 -17.62 -12.58 0.62
C THR A 306 -17.33 -12.77 -0.86
N ILE A 307 -17.28 -14.02 -1.30
CA ILE A 307 -17.05 -14.33 -2.71
C ILE A 307 -18.36 -14.18 -3.45
N LEU A 308 -18.38 -13.25 -4.38
CA LEU A 308 -19.52 -13.03 -5.27
C LEU A 308 -19.43 -13.91 -6.53
N PRO A 309 -20.55 -14.25 -7.17
CA PRO A 309 -20.58 -14.96 -8.45
C PRO A 309 -19.70 -14.25 -9.49
N ARG A 310 -19.16 -15.04 -10.42
CA ARG A 310 -18.42 -14.46 -11.55
C ARG A 310 -19.34 -13.66 -12.45
N VAL A 311 -18.78 -12.63 -13.08
CA VAL A 311 -19.47 -11.86 -14.10
C VAL A 311 -19.63 -12.73 -15.36
N GLU A 312 -20.85 -12.94 -15.81
CA GLU A 312 -21.12 -13.61 -17.06
C GLU A 312 -20.94 -12.64 -18.23
N CYS A 313 -20.17 -13.03 -19.23
CA CYS A 313 -19.90 -12.21 -20.40
C CYS A 313 -20.08 -13.02 -21.67
N ALA A 314 -20.98 -12.55 -22.55
CA ALA A 314 -21.26 -13.20 -23.83
C ALA A 314 -20.04 -13.21 -24.79
N ILE A 315 -19.03 -12.37 -24.54
CA ILE A 315 -17.83 -12.23 -25.40
C ILE A 315 -16.71 -13.15 -24.96
N CYS A 316 -16.40 -13.24 -23.66
CA CYS A 316 -15.20 -13.93 -23.17
C CYS A 316 -15.48 -15.11 -22.23
N SER A 317 -16.73 -15.43 -21.93
CA SER A 317 -17.09 -16.54 -21.02
C SER A 317 -16.30 -16.55 -19.71
N SER A 318 -16.00 -15.40 -19.18
CA SER A 318 -15.12 -15.18 -18.02
C SER A 318 -15.77 -15.54 -16.67
#